data_28dad7f462de29e858f9368d4179551f
#
_entry.id   28dad7f462de29e858f9368d4179551f
#
_cell.length_a   1.000
_cell.length_b   1.000
_cell.length_c   1.000
_cell.angle_alpha   90.00
_cell.angle_beta   90.00
_cell.angle_gamma   90.00
#
_symmetry.space_group_name_H-M   'P 1'
#
loop_
_entity.id
_entity.type
_entity.pdbx_description
1 polymer ?
#
loop_
_entity_poly.entity_id
_entity_poly.type
_entity_poly.pdbx_seq_one_letter_code
_entity_poly.pdbx_strand_id
1 'polypeptide(L)'
;MTITAASDRMMGRTEVLQGEQNVINAVLQFVYNAKSRIDACIDYSRPALAIHIKQLKKAFLDAKSRDVRSRYITEITENNVAYCKELIKIVDELRHLEGIRGNFYVSETEYIAPATLHEKGRPASQITYSNVKEIVKHHKHYVFDTFWSRAMPAEQRIKEIEEGTAAISYETKIALKYQYQIFKKLKKSIETDQTKKIRLILQPIIRKQTEDVHKQSELIKQLQFQIKQLQKQVYQIQKTISTKKR
;
A
#
# COMPACT_ATOMS: atom_id res chain seq x y z
N MET A 1 -49.13 2.47 -34.77
CA MET A 1 -47.66 2.42 -34.79
C MET A 1 -47.17 2.26 -33.38
N THR A 2 -46.86 1.04 -33.01
CA THR A 2 -46.44 0.63 -31.69
C THR A 2 -44.91 0.73 -31.67
N ILE A 3 -44.39 1.73 -31.02
CA ILE A 3 -42.92 1.82 -30.80
C ILE A 3 -42.63 0.95 -29.60
N THR A 4 -42.06 -0.17 -29.90
CA THR A 4 -41.54 -1.20 -28.99
C THR A 4 -40.58 -0.58 -28.00
N ALA A 5 -40.90 -0.72 -26.72
CA ALA A 5 -39.99 -0.61 -25.61
C ALA A 5 -38.91 -1.69 -25.71
N ALA A 6 -37.85 -1.44 -26.46
CA ALA A 6 -36.69 -2.32 -26.57
C ALA A 6 -35.49 -1.63 -25.91
N SER A 7 -34.97 -2.35 -24.93
CA SER A 7 -33.67 -2.16 -24.27
C SER A 7 -33.54 -0.97 -23.32
N ASP A 8 -34.16 -1.06 -22.19
CA ASP A 8 -33.55 -0.57 -20.95
C ASP A 8 -32.34 -1.50 -20.62
N ARG A 9 -31.33 -1.48 -21.48
CA ARG A 9 -30.00 -1.98 -21.13
C ARG A 9 -29.59 -1.08 -19.99
N MET A 10 -29.49 -1.64 -18.79
CA MET A 10 -29.06 -0.92 -17.59
C MET A 10 -27.83 -0.07 -17.92
N MET A 11 -28.09 1.17 -18.27
CA MET A 11 -27.01 2.16 -18.47
C MET A 11 -26.30 2.26 -17.13
N GLY A 12 -24.98 2.04 -17.15
CA GLY A 12 -24.19 2.21 -15.96
C GLY A 12 -24.43 3.59 -15.35
N ARG A 13 -24.47 3.66 -14.02
CA ARG A 13 -24.68 4.92 -13.30
C ARG A 13 -23.49 5.24 -12.40
N THR A 14 -23.29 6.52 -12.19
CA THR A 14 -22.38 7.04 -11.15
C THR A 14 -23.18 7.96 -10.25
N GLU A 15 -23.03 7.77 -8.95
CA GLU A 15 -23.75 8.54 -7.94
C GLU A 15 -22.86 8.84 -6.72
N VAL A 16 -23.21 9.89 -5.98
CA VAL A 16 -22.58 10.24 -4.71
C VAL A 16 -23.57 10.01 -3.59
N LEU A 17 -23.24 9.11 -2.69
CA LEU A 17 -24.02 8.83 -1.48
C LEU A 17 -23.44 9.62 -0.31
N GLN A 18 -24.32 10.16 0.54
CA GLN A 18 -23.94 10.97 1.72
C GLN A 18 -24.45 10.32 3.00
N GLY A 19 -23.73 10.56 4.09
CA GLY A 19 -24.03 10.05 5.42
C GLY A 19 -23.25 8.80 5.77
N GLU A 20 -22.66 8.75 6.97
CA GLU A 20 -21.78 7.66 7.43
C GLU A 20 -22.45 6.28 7.29
N GLN A 21 -23.73 6.17 7.69
CA GLN A 21 -24.45 4.91 7.58
C GLN A 21 -24.66 4.47 6.13
N ASN A 22 -24.96 5.42 5.22
CA ASN A 22 -25.09 5.13 3.80
C ASN A 22 -23.75 4.68 3.18
N VAL A 23 -22.65 5.29 3.62
CA VAL A 23 -21.31 4.88 3.20
C VAL A 23 -21.01 3.45 3.65
N ILE A 24 -21.27 3.12 4.93
CA ILE A 24 -21.08 1.77 5.45
C ILE A 24 -21.95 0.77 4.67
N ASN A 25 -23.22 1.09 4.46
CA ASN A 25 -24.15 0.23 3.73
C ASN A 25 -23.69 0.02 2.28
N ALA A 26 -23.19 1.07 1.60
CA ALA A 26 -22.69 0.97 0.24
C ALA A 26 -21.45 0.06 0.16
N VAL A 27 -20.51 0.15 1.12
CA VAL A 27 -19.34 -0.73 1.20
C VAL A 27 -19.79 -2.17 1.45
N LEU A 28 -20.72 -2.40 2.37
CA LEU A 28 -21.27 -3.74 2.62
C LEU A 28 -21.91 -4.34 1.37
N GLN A 29 -22.76 -3.55 0.70
CA GLN A 29 -23.44 -3.98 -0.52
C GLN A 29 -22.44 -4.31 -1.63
N PHE A 30 -21.42 -3.47 -1.82
CA PHE A 30 -20.32 -3.72 -2.75
C PHE A 30 -19.64 -5.07 -2.47
N VAL A 31 -19.31 -5.36 -1.20
CA VAL A 31 -18.68 -6.64 -0.83
C VAL A 31 -19.60 -7.84 -1.07
N TYR A 32 -20.90 -7.70 -0.80
CA TYR A 32 -21.88 -8.76 -1.06
C TYR A 32 -22.12 -8.99 -2.55
N ASN A 33 -22.06 -7.94 -3.37
CA ASN A 33 -22.27 -8.03 -4.83
C ASN A 33 -21.06 -8.64 -5.56
N ALA A 34 -19.86 -8.53 -5.00
CA ALA A 34 -18.65 -9.10 -5.60
C ALA A 34 -18.77 -10.63 -5.70
N LYS A 35 -18.42 -11.17 -6.88
CA LYS A 35 -18.54 -12.60 -7.19
C LYS A 35 -17.22 -13.31 -7.40
N SER A 36 -16.16 -12.59 -7.79
CA SER A 36 -14.88 -13.19 -8.10
C SER A 36 -13.72 -12.49 -7.42
N ARG A 37 -13.73 -11.15 -7.37
CA ARG A 37 -12.60 -10.39 -6.86
C ARG A 37 -12.97 -9.03 -6.31
N ILE A 38 -12.30 -8.64 -5.24
CA ILE A 38 -12.28 -7.29 -4.67
C ILE A 38 -10.85 -6.81 -4.65
N ASP A 39 -10.58 -5.71 -5.33
CA ASP A 39 -9.31 -4.99 -5.31
C ASP A 39 -9.50 -3.68 -4.54
N ALA A 40 -8.72 -3.45 -3.50
CA ALA A 40 -8.86 -2.30 -2.61
C ALA A 40 -7.52 -1.56 -2.47
N CYS A 41 -7.56 -0.25 -2.70
CA CYS A 41 -6.49 0.66 -2.36
C CYS A 41 -7.00 1.57 -1.24
N ILE A 42 -6.40 1.51 -0.07
CA ILE A 42 -6.87 2.18 1.13
C ILE A 42 -5.74 2.93 1.83
N ASP A 43 -6.02 4.10 2.36
CA ASP A 43 -5.04 4.87 3.12
C ASP A 43 -4.67 4.18 4.45
N TYR A 44 -3.58 4.64 5.07
CA TYR A 44 -3.00 4.06 6.29
C TYR A 44 -3.97 3.99 7.49
N SER A 45 -5.04 4.76 7.51
CA SER A 45 -6.02 4.80 8.62
C SER A 45 -7.12 3.73 8.49
N ARG A 46 -7.35 3.20 7.30
CA ARG A 46 -8.48 2.31 7.00
C ARG A 46 -8.35 0.89 7.52
N PRO A 47 -7.16 0.29 7.66
CA PRO A 47 -7.04 -1.02 8.29
C PRO A 47 -7.73 -1.09 9.66
N ALA A 48 -7.61 -0.04 10.48
CA ALA A 48 -8.31 0.03 11.76
C ALA A 48 -9.84 -0.04 11.63
N LEU A 49 -10.42 0.70 10.67
CA LEU A 49 -11.87 0.67 10.44
C LEU A 49 -12.36 -0.69 9.95
N ALA A 50 -11.62 -1.33 9.04
CA ALA A 50 -11.95 -2.66 8.53
C ALA A 50 -12.01 -3.72 9.66
N ILE A 51 -11.20 -3.54 10.71
CA ILE A 51 -11.16 -4.46 11.87
C ILE A 51 -12.23 -4.11 12.91
N HIS A 52 -12.42 -2.80 13.19
CA HIS A 52 -13.33 -2.35 14.26
C HIS A 52 -14.81 -2.40 13.88
N ILE A 53 -15.15 -2.17 12.61
CA ILE A 53 -16.53 -2.27 12.15
C ILE A 53 -16.88 -3.74 11.93
N LYS A 54 -17.54 -4.35 12.91
CA LYS A 54 -17.87 -5.79 12.91
C LYS A 54 -18.57 -6.27 11.65
N GLN A 55 -19.49 -5.44 11.11
CA GLN A 55 -20.22 -5.75 9.88
C GLN A 55 -19.28 -5.85 8.67
N LEU A 56 -18.30 -4.95 8.54
CA LEU A 56 -17.31 -4.99 7.46
C LEU A 56 -16.44 -6.24 7.58
N LYS A 57 -15.89 -6.50 8.78
CA LYS A 57 -15.08 -7.70 9.02
C LYS A 57 -15.85 -8.96 8.64
N LYS A 58 -17.13 -9.08 9.05
CA LYS A 58 -17.99 -10.20 8.70
C LYS A 58 -18.19 -10.31 7.18
N ALA A 59 -18.49 -9.20 6.51
CA ALA A 59 -18.73 -9.19 5.06
C ALA A 59 -17.50 -9.68 4.28
N PHE A 60 -16.27 -9.31 4.67
CA PHE A 60 -15.05 -9.80 4.03
C PHE A 60 -14.81 -11.29 4.29
N LEU A 61 -15.07 -11.78 5.50
CA LEU A 61 -15.00 -13.21 5.80
C LEU A 61 -16.03 -14.01 5.01
N ASP A 62 -17.27 -13.49 4.88
CA ASP A 62 -18.33 -14.09 4.06
C ASP A 62 -17.95 -14.07 2.56
N ALA A 63 -17.31 -12.99 2.07
CA ALA A 63 -16.81 -12.95 0.71
C ALA A 63 -15.74 -14.03 0.45
N LYS A 64 -14.79 -14.19 1.40
CA LYS A 64 -13.78 -15.25 1.35
C LYS A 64 -14.39 -16.65 1.34
N SER A 65 -15.46 -16.90 2.13
CA SER A 65 -16.17 -18.18 2.12
C SER A 65 -16.92 -18.47 0.81
N ARG A 66 -17.15 -17.44 -0.02
CA ARG A 66 -17.73 -17.52 -1.36
C ARG A 66 -16.65 -17.57 -2.47
N ASP A 67 -15.39 -17.79 -2.14
CA ASP A 67 -14.24 -17.77 -3.05
C ASP A 67 -14.02 -16.41 -3.77
N VAL A 68 -14.50 -15.32 -3.19
CA VAL A 68 -14.22 -13.97 -3.68
C VAL A 68 -12.84 -13.56 -3.21
N ARG A 69 -11.87 -13.55 -4.13
CA ARG A 69 -10.47 -13.18 -3.83
C ARG A 69 -10.35 -11.69 -3.53
N SER A 70 -9.72 -11.35 -2.42
CA SER A 70 -9.51 -9.98 -1.97
C SER A 70 -8.03 -9.60 -1.97
N ARG A 71 -7.69 -8.53 -2.71
CA ARG A 71 -6.35 -7.95 -2.78
C ARG A 71 -6.37 -6.52 -2.24
N TYR A 72 -5.51 -6.23 -1.31
CA TYR A 72 -5.46 -4.93 -0.63
C TYR A 72 -4.10 -4.28 -0.74
N ILE A 73 -4.09 -2.97 -0.97
CA ILE A 73 -2.90 -2.12 -0.89
C ILE A 73 -3.14 -1.06 0.18
N THR A 74 -2.18 -0.88 1.07
CA THR A 74 -2.18 0.20 2.05
C THR A 74 -0.76 0.62 2.40
N GLU A 75 -0.59 1.81 2.97
CA GLU A 75 0.66 2.20 3.60
C GLU A 75 0.73 1.58 5.00
N ILE A 76 1.70 0.68 5.22
CA ILE A 76 1.94 0.03 6.52
C ILE A 76 3.01 0.82 7.27
N THR A 77 2.65 1.31 8.45
CA THR A 77 3.47 2.12 9.34
C THR A 77 3.51 1.52 10.74
N GLU A 78 4.38 2.01 11.61
CA GLU A 78 4.42 1.62 13.02
C GLU A 78 3.07 1.82 13.73
N ASN A 79 2.29 2.85 13.30
CA ASN A 79 1.02 3.19 13.92
C ASN A 79 -0.14 2.26 13.54
N ASN A 80 -0.05 1.54 12.41
CA ASN A 80 -1.15 0.68 11.94
C ASN A 80 -0.73 -0.78 11.74
N VAL A 81 0.51 -1.15 12.00
CA VAL A 81 1.03 -2.52 11.80
C VAL A 81 0.19 -3.57 12.52
N ALA A 82 -0.30 -3.29 13.72
CA ALA A 82 -1.16 -4.21 14.46
C ALA A 82 -2.47 -4.49 13.73
N TYR A 83 -3.10 -3.47 13.15
CA TYR A 83 -4.33 -3.63 12.35
C TYR A 83 -4.05 -4.33 11.01
N CYS A 84 -2.90 -4.09 10.40
CA CYS A 84 -2.50 -4.78 9.17
C CYS A 84 -2.28 -6.28 9.41
N LYS A 85 -1.73 -6.67 10.56
CA LYS A 85 -1.62 -8.09 10.96
C LYS A 85 -2.98 -8.77 11.13
N GLU A 86 -3.97 -8.05 11.63
CA GLU A 86 -5.34 -8.57 11.70
C GLU A 86 -6.01 -8.60 10.32
N LEU A 87 -5.74 -7.59 9.47
CA LEU A 87 -6.29 -7.52 8.11
C LEU A 87 -5.80 -8.69 7.25
N ILE A 88 -4.54 -9.10 7.34
CA ILE A 88 -3.99 -10.27 6.63
C ILE A 88 -4.80 -11.54 6.91
N LYS A 89 -5.41 -11.69 8.10
CA LYS A 89 -6.21 -12.87 8.43
C LYS A 89 -7.55 -12.93 7.70
N ILE A 90 -8.05 -11.80 7.24
CA ILE A 90 -9.39 -11.68 6.62
C ILE A 90 -9.37 -11.41 5.12
N VAL A 91 -8.26 -10.91 4.58
CA VAL A 91 -8.06 -10.73 3.14
C VAL A 91 -7.11 -11.82 2.59
N ASP A 92 -7.12 -12.03 1.27
CA ASP A 92 -6.25 -13.06 0.68
C ASP A 92 -4.83 -12.56 0.45
N GLU A 93 -4.69 -11.30 0.04
CA GLU A 93 -3.38 -10.66 -0.16
C GLU A 93 -3.40 -9.20 0.33
N LEU A 94 -2.42 -8.85 1.15
CA LEU A 94 -2.15 -7.48 1.57
C LEU A 94 -0.76 -7.07 1.09
N ARG A 95 -0.66 -5.87 0.51
CA ARG A 95 0.60 -5.27 0.09
C ARG A 95 0.79 -3.88 0.66
N HIS A 96 2.03 -3.52 0.89
CA HIS A 96 2.45 -2.18 1.28
C HIS A 96 2.83 -1.35 0.06
N LEU A 97 2.31 -0.12 -0.01
CA LEU A 97 2.80 0.91 -0.91
C LEU A 97 2.83 2.24 -0.15
N GLU A 98 3.98 2.88 -0.14
CA GLU A 98 4.17 4.18 0.53
C GLU A 98 3.42 5.30 -0.21
N GLY A 99 2.91 6.28 0.53
CA GLY A 99 2.29 7.49 -0.02
C GLY A 99 0.88 7.31 -0.55
N ILE A 100 0.20 6.22 -0.24
CA ILE A 100 -1.21 6.03 -0.60
C ILE A 100 -2.08 7.04 0.15
N ARG A 101 -2.77 7.90 -0.61
CA ARG A 101 -3.61 9.00 -0.08
C ARG A 101 -5.08 8.86 -0.41
N GLY A 102 -5.45 7.96 -1.31
CA GLY A 102 -6.82 7.76 -1.75
C GLY A 102 -7.41 6.45 -1.26
N ASN A 103 -8.73 6.39 -1.26
CA ASN A 103 -9.46 5.17 -0.96
C ASN A 103 -10.35 4.81 -2.13
N PHE A 104 -10.25 3.58 -2.62
CA PHE A 104 -11.20 3.01 -3.55
C PHE A 104 -11.22 1.50 -3.45
N TYR A 105 -12.33 0.93 -3.87
CA TYR A 105 -12.54 -0.49 -4.04
C TYR A 105 -13.10 -0.72 -5.44
N VAL A 106 -12.67 -1.76 -6.11
CA VAL A 106 -13.17 -2.16 -7.41
C VAL A 106 -13.38 -3.66 -7.46
N SER A 107 -14.53 -4.07 -7.95
CA SER A 107 -14.86 -5.46 -8.24
C SER A 107 -14.85 -5.73 -9.75
N GLU A 108 -15.47 -6.82 -10.19
CA GLU A 108 -15.69 -7.08 -11.61
C GLU A 108 -16.76 -6.17 -12.24
N THR A 109 -17.67 -5.60 -11.43
CA THR A 109 -18.84 -4.83 -11.90
C THR A 109 -19.01 -3.47 -11.26
N GLU A 110 -18.36 -3.20 -10.15
CA GLU A 110 -18.62 -2.00 -9.36
C GLU A 110 -17.32 -1.33 -8.93
N TYR A 111 -17.39 -0.02 -8.79
CA TYR A 111 -16.36 0.83 -8.23
C TYR A 111 -16.94 1.69 -7.12
N ILE A 112 -16.26 1.79 -6.00
CA ILE A 112 -16.61 2.71 -4.92
C ILE A 112 -15.37 3.44 -4.42
N ALA A 113 -15.53 4.72 -4.09
CA ALA A 113 -14.46 5.56 -3.55
C ALA A 113 -14.98 6.39 -2.39
N PRO A 114 -14.77 5.93 -1.13
CA PRO A 114 -15.04 6.76 0.04
C PRO A 114 -14.19 8.03 0.02
N ALA A 115 -14.75 9.16 0.45
CA ALA A 115 -14.03 10.42 0.55
C ALA A 115 -12.76 10.25 1.41
N THR A 116 -11.66 10.82 0.93
CA THR A 116 -10.35 10.70 1.59
C THR A 116 -10.12 11.77 2.65
N LEU A 117 -10.77 12.94 2.48
CA LEU A 117 -10.72 14.03 3.44
C LEU A 117 -11.72 13.74 4.57
N HIS A 118 -11.24 13.12 5.63
CA HIS A 118 -12.03 12.76 6.79
C HIS A 118 -11.16 12.84 8.05
N GLU A 119 -11.79 12.96 9.19
CA GLU A 119 -11.09 12.89 10.46
C GLU A 119 -10.54 11.47 10.70
N LYS A 120 -9.34 11.41 11.25
CA LYS A 120 -8.68 10.12 11.54
C LYS A 120 -9.58 9.22 12.38
N GLY A 121 -9.75 7.98 11.94
CA GLY A 121 -10.50 6.96 12.68
C GLY A 121 -12.02 7.04 12.55
N ARG A 122 -12.57 7.95 11.73
CA ARG A 122 -14.01 8.01 11.43
C ARG A 122 -14.35 7.42 10.07
N PRO A 123 -15.53 6.83 9.90
CA PRO A 123 -16.05 6.48 8.59
C PRO A 123 -16.14 7.71 7.69
N ALA A 124 -16.01 7.54 6.38
CA ALA A 124 -16.24 8.62 5.44
C ALA A 124 -17.72 9.03 5.47
N SER A 125 -17.98 10.34 5.32
CA SER A 125 -19.35 10.88 5.24
C SER A 125 -19.92 10.87 3.83
N GLN A 126 -19.07 10.60 2.82
CA GLN A 126 -19.44 10.54 1.41
C GLN A 126 -18.72 9.39 0.70
N ILE A 127 -19.39 8.84 -0.30
CA ILE A 127 -18.83 7.80 -1.17
C ILE A 127 -19.30 8.02 -2.61
N THR A 128 -18.39 7.92 -3.56
CA THR A 128 -18.72 7.80 -4.98
C THR A 128 -18.94 6.33 -5.30
N TYR A 129 -20.05 6.01 -5.91
CA TYR A 129 -20.39 4.68 -6.45
C TYR A 129 -20.48 4.74 -7.96
N SER A 130 -20.01 3.71 -8.67
CA SER A 130 -20.21 3.57 -10.08
C SER A 130 -20.25 2.11 -10.50
N ASN A 131 -21.18 1.77 -11.41
CA ASN A 131 -21.20 0.52 -12.16
C ASN A 131 -21.03 0.75 -13.68
N VAL A 132 -20.52 1.93 -14.05
CA VAL A 132 -20.13 2.24 -15.44
C VAL A 132 -18.90 1.39 -15.79
N LYS A 133 -19.04 0.54 -16.81
CA LYS A 133 -18.05 -0.47 -17.19
C LYS A 133 -16.66 0.12 -17.46
N GLU A 134 -16.60 1.26 -18.10
CA GLU A 134 -15.35 1.99 -18.42
C GLU A 134 -14.65 2.47 -17.16
N ILE A 135 -15.40 3.00 -16.17
CA ILE A 135 -14.86 3.44 -14.88
C ILE A 135 -14.31 2.26 -14.11
N VAL A 136 -15.07 1.17 -14.02
CA VAL A 136 -14.66 -0.05 -13.34
C VAL A 136 -13.38 -0.61 -13.98
N LYS A 137 -13.37 -0.76 -15.31
CA LYS A 137 -12.22 -1.27 -16.07
C LYS A 137 -10.99 -0.39 -15.89
N HIS A 138 -11.17 0.93 -15.94
CA HIS A 138 -10.08 1.89 -15.75
C HIS A 138 -9.42 1.74 -14.37
N HIS A 139 -10.22 1.76 -13.30
CA HIS A 139 -9.68 1.67 -11.94
C HIS A 139 -9.06 0.31 -11.63
N LYS A 140 -9.59 -0.76 -12.23
CA LYS A 140 -9.05 -2.10 -12.06
C LYS A 140 -7.69 -2.28 -12.74
N HIS A 141 -7.59 -1.94 -14.03
CA HIS A 141 -6.42 -2.28 -14.85
C HIS A 141 -5.38 -1.17 -14.91
N TYR A 142 -5.77 0.10 -14.93
CA TYR A 142 -4.81 1.20 -15.07
C TYR A 142 -4.42 1.83 -13.73
N VAL A 143 -5.29 1.77 -12.71
CA VAL A 143 -4.98 2.32 -11.39
C VAL A 143 -4.50 1.22 -10.44
N PHE A 144 -5.36 0.26 -10.13
CA PHE A 144 -5.03 -0.76 -9.13
C PHE A 144 -3.86 -1.65 -9.55
N ASP A 145 -3.89 -2.24 -10.75
CA ASP A 145 -2.81 -3.14 -11.20
C ASP A 145 -1.46 -2.40 -11.31
N THR A 146 -1.46 -1.08 -11.61
CA THR A 146 -0.23 -0.25 -11.57
C THR A 146 0.31 -0.12 -10.14
N PHE A 147 -0.55 0.15 -9.17
CA PHE A 147 -0.13 0.21 -7.75
C PHE A 147 0.30 -1.16 -7.24
N TRP A 148 -0.44 -2.20 -7.60
CA TRP A 148 -0.16 -3.57 -7.21
C TRP A 148 1.22 -4.05 -7.66
N SER A 149 1.60 -3.73 -8.90
CA SER A 149 2.92 -4.09 -9.43
C SER A 149 4.11 -3.43 -8.72
N ARG A 150 3.85 -2.30 -8.04
CA ARG A 150 4.86 -1.52 -7.29
C ARG A 150 4.84 -1.81 -5.80
N ALA A 151 3.78 -2.42 -5.31
CA ALA A 151 3.56 -2.70 -3.91
C ALA A 151 4.35 -3.96 -3.47
N MET A 152 4.94 -3.92 -2.29
CA MET A 152 5.65 -5.04 -1.68
C MET A 152 4.74 -5.88 -0.78
N PRO A 153 5.00 -7.18 -0.57
CA PRO A 153 4.24 -7.99 0.37
C PRO A 153 4.19 -7.37 1.77
N ALA A 154 3.01 -7.43 2.41
CA ALA A 154 2.81 -6.84 3.72
C ALA A 154 3.69 -7.48 4.79
N GLU A 155 3.89 -8.79 4.73
CA GLU A 155 4.71 -9.55 5.68
C GLU A 155 6.16 -9.05 5.69
N GLN A 156 6.70 -8.73 4.51
CA GLN A 156 8.04 -8.17 4.39
C GLN A 156 8.12 -6.79 5.06
N ARG A 157 7.13 -5.91 4.82
CA ARG A 157 7.10 -4.58 5.44
C ARG A 157 6.91 -4.65 6.95
N ILE A 158 6.05 -5.53 7.43
CA ILE A 158 5.81 -5.76 8.85
C ILE A 158 7.12 -6.21 9.52
N LYS A 159 7.82 -7.15 8.91
CA LYS A 159 9.12 -7.61 9.40
C LYS A 159 10.15 -6.47 9.47
N GLU A 160 10.22 -5.63 8.42
CA GLU A 160 11.11 -4.45 8.43
C GLU A 160 10.81 -3.50 9.60
N ILE A 161 9.52 -3.27 9.89
CA ILE A 161 9.10 -2.42 11.03
C ILE A 161 9.49 -3.06 12.36
N GLU A 162 9.23 -4.36 12.53
CA GLU A 162 9.52 -5.07 13.79
C GLU A 162 11.02 -5.21 14.07
N GLU A 163 11.82 -5.34 13.03
CA GLU A 163 13.29 -5.41 13.14
C GLU A 163 13.94 -4.03 13.25
N GLY A 164 13.16 -2.94 13.21
CA GLY A 164 13.68 -1.57 13.21
C GLY A 164 14.47 -1.20 11.95
N THR A 165 14.32 -1.97 10.86
CA THR A 165 15.00 -1.74 9.58
C THR A 165 14.18 -0.86 8.64
N ALA A 166 12.97 -0.47 9.04
CA ALA A 166 12.04 0.35 8.28
C ALA A 166 12.48 1.82 8.08
N ALA A 167 13.52 2.25 8.79
CA ALA A 167 13.97 3.64 8.80
C ALA A 167 14.63 4.12 7.49
N ILE A 168 14.87 3.24 6.53
CA ILE A 168 15.36 3.63 5.21
C ILE A 168 14.16 3.86 4.32
N SER A 169 13.88 5.12 3.99
CA SER A 169 12.73 5.50 3.17
C SER A 169 12.75 4.76 1.83
N TYR A 170 11.58 4.42 1.33
CA TYR A 170 11.40 3.80 0.02
C TYR A 170 12.10 4.59 -1.10
N GLU A 171 12.09 5.92 -1.01
CA GLU A 171 12.80 6.82 -1.93
C GLU A 171 14.30 6.57 -1.93
N THR A 172 14.90 6.36 -0.74
CA THR A 172 16.32 6.03 -0.62
C THR A 172 16.63 4.65 -1.21
N LYS A 173 15.74 3.65 -1.02
CA LYS A 173 15.89 2.32 -1.65
C LYS A 173 15.78 2.40 -3.18
N ILE A 174 14.84 3.19 -3.70
CA ILE A 174 14.71 3.44 -5.14
C ILE A 174 15.93 4.19 -5.67
N ALA A 175 16.35 5.26 -5.02
CA ALA A 175 17.52 6.03 -5.42
C ALA A 175 18.78 5.15 -5.48
N LEU A 176 19.02 4.31 -4.48
CA LEU A 176 20.11 3.34 -4.46
C LEU A 176 19.98 2.32 -5.59
N LYS A 177 18.79 1.81 -5.88
CA LYS A 177 18.52 0.88 -6.98
C LYS A 177 18.77 1.52 -8.34
N TYR A 178 18.35 2.78 -8.54
CA TYR A 178 18.63 3.54 -9.76
C TYR A 178 20.12 3.85 -9.91
N GLN A 179 20.79 4.30 -8.85
CA GLN A 179 22.22 4.52 -8.84
C GLN A 179 22.99 3.24 -9.19
N TYR A 180 22.59 2.09 -8.63
CA TYR A 180 23.19 0.80 -8.97
C TYR A 180 22.96 0.40 -10.43
N GLN A 181 21.77 0.63 -11.00
CA GLN A 181 21.47 0.36 -12.40
C GLN A 181 22.25 1.28 -13.35
N ILE A 182 22.38 2.56 -13.02
CA ILE A 182 23.20 3.52 -13.76
C ILE A 182 24.67 3.10 -13.69
N PHE A 183 25.18 2.76 -12.53
CA PHE A 183 26.53 2.26 -12.31
C PHE A 183 26.81 1.00 -13.14
N LYS A 184 25.89 0.04 -13.16
CA LYS A 184 25.99 -1.19 -13.96
C LYS A 184 26.04 -0.91 -15.47
N LYS A 185 25.20 0.05 -15.93
CA LYS A 185 25.20 0.50 -17.34
C LYS A 185 26.50 1.23 -17.69
N LEU A 186 26.99 2.12 -16.84
CA LEU A 186 28.26 2.84 -17.01
C LEU A 186 29.43 1.85 -17.02
N LYS A 187 29.48 0.90 -16.11
CA LYS A 187 30.51 -0.16 -16.07
C LYS A 187 30.53 -0.94 -17.38
N LYS A 188 29.37 -1.35 -17.90
CA LYS A 188 29.25 -2.07 -19.19
C LYS A 188 29.67 -1.20 -20.38
N SER A 189 29.39 0.11 -20.36
CA SER A 189 29.80 1.06 -21.40
C SER A 189 31.31 1.32 -21.40
N ILE A 190 31.97 1.22 -20.26
CA ILE A 190 33.43 1.44 -20.09
C ILE A 190 34.23 0.20 -20.58
N GLU A 191 33.60 -0.98 -20.67
CA GLU A 191 34.23 -2.23 -21.10
C GLU A 191 34.45 -2.37 -22.63
N THR A 192 33.97 -1.39 -23.45
CA THR A 192 34.20 -1.38 -24.89
C THR A 192 35.54 -0.72 -25.26
N ASP A 193 36.20 -1.24 -26.27
CA ASP A 193 37.62 -0.94 -26.65
C ASP A 193 37.91 0.55 -26.96
N GLN A 194 36.92 1.36 -27.27
CA GLN A 194 37.07 2.82 -27.50
C GLN A 194 37.27 3.62 -26.21
N THR A 195 37.13 3.03 -25.04
CA THR A 195 37.14 3.72 -23.75
C THR A 195 38.38 3.43 -22.89
N LYS A 196 39.39 2.75 -23.38
CA LYS A 196 40.62 2.46 -22.60
C LYS A 196 41.26 3.72 -21.97
N LYS A 197 41.27 4.84 -22.69
CA LYS A 197 41.79 6.12 -22.17
C LYS A 197 40.87 6.75 -21.11
N ILE A 198 39.57 6.66 -21.31
CA ILE A 198 38.55 7.16 -20.36
C ILE A 198 38.53 6.27 -19.10
N ARG A 199 38.78 4.98 -19.23
CA ARG A 199 38.90 4.04 -18.12
C ARG A 199 39.98 4.42 -17.11
N LEU A 200 41.15 4.85 -17.59
CA LEU A 200 42.26 5.29 -16.73
C LEU A 200 41.92 6.55 -15.92
N ILE A 201 41.09 7.44 -16.45
CA ILE A 201 40.67 8.68 -15.78
C ILE A 201 39.48 8.42 -14.84
N LEU A 202 38.53 7.56 -15.22
CA LEU A 202 37.32 7.33 -14.45
C LEU A 202 37.49 6.27 -13.35
N GLN A 203 38.44 5.31 -13.50
CA GLN A 203 38.66 4.27 -12.51
C GLN A 203 38.95 4.79 -11.08
N PRO A 204 39.76 5.84 -10.87
CA PRO A 204 39.96 6.42 -9.54
C PRO A 204 38.70 7.05 -8.97
N ILE A 205 37.89 7.70 -9.83
CA ILE A 205 36.61 8.36 -9.43
C ILE A 205 35.59 7.31 -9.01
N ILE A 206 35.47 6.24 -9.82
CA ILE A 206 34.58 5.10 -9.56
C ILE A 206 34.98 4.41 -8.27
N ARG A 207 36.29 4.19 -8.05
CA ARG A 207 36.80 3.59 -6.82
C ARG A 207 36.45 4.43 -5.60
N LYS A 208 36.70 5.73 -5.65
CA LYS A 208 36.38 6.66 -4.58
C LYS A 208 34.85 6.66 -4.26
N GLN A 209 34.00 6.74 -5.29
CA GLN A 209 32.56 6.66 -5.09
C GLN A 209 32.11 5.32 -4.50
N THR A 210 32.74 4.21 -4.90
CA THR A 210 32.42 2.89 -4.35
C THR A 210 32.83 2.80 -2.86
N GLU A 211 33.98 3.39 -2.49
CA GLU A 211 34.43 3.47 -1.11
C GLU A 211 33.52 4.37 -0.26
N ASP A 212 33.06 5.51 -0.82
CA ASP A 212 32.12 6.41 -0.14
C ASP A 212 30.75 5.76 0.07
N VAL A 213 30.22 5.05 -0.93
CA VAL A 213 28.97 4.27 -0.81
C VAL A 213 29.12 3.17 0.25
N HIS A 214 30.27 2.50 0.29
CA HIS A 214 30.53 1.48 1.32
C HIS A 214 30.58 2.08 2.72
N LYS A 215 31.26 3.22 2.90
CA LYS A 215 31.29 3.95 4.18
C LYS A 215 29.90 4.40 4.62
N GLN A 216 29.08 4.91 3.69
CA GLN A 216 27.70 5.30 3.98
C GLN A 216 26.86 4.08 4.39
N SER A 217 27.03 2.94 3.73
CA SER A 217 26.36 1.69 4.10
C SER A 217 26.72 1.23 5.52
N GLU A 218 28.00 1.30 5.89
CA GLU A 218 28.46 0.97 7.25
C GLU A 218 27.93 1.96 8.30
N LEU A 219 27.92 3.26 7.98
CA LEU A 219 27.33 4.27 8.85
C LEU A 219 25.82 4.04 9.08
N ILE A 220 25.11 3.69 8.04
CA ILE A 220 23.68 3.32 8.13
C ILE A 220 23.49 2.12 9.07
N LYS A 221 24.32 1.08 8.96
CA LYS A 221 24.25 -0.09 9.87
C LYS A 221 24.52 0.32 11.34
N GLN A 222 25.51 1.21 11.57
CA GLN A 222 25.80 1.71 12.90
C GLN A 222 24.64 2.52 13.49
N LEU A 223 24.03 3.41 12.69
CA LEU A 223 22.86 4.19 13.11
C LEU A 223 21.65 3.28 13.40
N GLN A 224 21.42 2.27 12.59
CA GLN A 224 20.36 1.29 12.84
C GLN A 224 20.58 0.54 14.16
N PHE A 225 21.81 0.16 14.45
CA PHE A 225 22.14 -0.47 15.72
C PHE A 225 21.89 0.48 16.91
N GLN A 226 22.28 1.76 16.81
CA GLN A 226 22.03 2.76 17.85
C GLN A 226 20.53 3.01 18.06
N ILE A 227 19.74 3.11 16.98
CA ILE A 227 18.29 3.23 17.05
C ILE A 227 17.69 2.04 17.81
N LYS A 228 18.13 0.83 17.51
CA LYS A 228 17.64 -0.39 18.19
C LYS A 228 17.97 -0.38 19.70
N GLN A 229 19.13 0.16 20.09
CA GLN A 229 19.50 0.32 21.51
C GLN A 229 18.62 1.37 22.21
N LEU A 230 18.40 2.52 21.56
CA LEU A 230 17.52 3.57 22.08
C LEU A 230 16.08 3.09 22.24
N GLN A 231 15.55 2.35 21.27
CA GLN A 231 14.22 1.76 21.35
C GLN A 231 14.07 0.81 22.56
N LYS A 232 15.10 -0.02 22.83
CA LYS A 232 15.12 -0.86 24.04
C LYS A 232 15.11 -0.03 25.32
N GLN A 233 15.88 1.06 25.37
CA GLN A 233 15.92 1.96 26.52
C GLN A 233 14.55 2.65 26.75
N VAL A 234 13.93 3.17 25.70
CA VAL A 234 12.59 3.77 25.75
C VAL A 234 11.55 2.76 26.25
N TYR A 235 11.59 1.53 25.74
CA TYR A 235 10.71 0.45 26.21
C TYR A 235 10.88 0.17 27.70
N GLN A 236 12.12 0.10 28.19
CA GLN A 236 12.39 -0.11 29.63
C GLN A 236 11.88 1.05 30.49
N ILE A 237 12.07 2.29 30.04
CA ILE A 237 11.58 3.48 30.73
C ILE A 237 10.04 3.46 30.79
N GLN A 238 9.37 3.16 29.68
CA GLN A 238 7.91 3.07 29.63
C GLN A 238 7.37 1.97 30.58
N LYS A 239 8.04 0.82 30.64
CA LYS A 239 7.72 -0.26 31.56
C LYS A 239 7.85 0.18 33.03
N THR A 240 8.92 0.89 33.35
CA THR A 240 9.19 1.40 34.71
C THR A 240 8.15 2.45 35.13
N ILE A 241 7.74 3.32 34.21
CA ILE A 241 6.70 4.33 34.47
C ILE A 241 5.33 3.65 34.70
N SER A 242 5.03 2.61 33.93
CA SER A 242 3.76 1.88 34.03
C SER A 242 3.67 1.08 35.35
N THR A 243 4.80 0.60 35.88
CA THR A 243 4.84 -0.10 37.19
C THR A 243 4.78 0.84 38.39
N LYS A 244 5.19 2.10 38.24
CA LYS A 244 5.09 3.11 39.32
C LYS A 244 3.72 3.78 39.42
N LYS A 245 2.83 3.55 38.45
CA LYS A 245 1.43 4.09 38.46
C LYS A 245 0.38 3.09 38.99
N ARG A 246 0.81 1.90 39.43
CA ARG A 246 0.04 0.93 40.22
C ARG A 246 0.50 0.99 41.67
#